data_b60d56a4e2688e2ddb3647a48869642f
#
_entry.id   b60d56a4e2688e2ddb3647a48869642f
#
_cell.length_a   1.000
_cell.length_b   1.000
_cell.length_c   1.000
_cell.angle_alpha   90.00
_cell.angle_beta   90.00
_cell.angle_gamma   90.00
#
_symmetry.space_group_name_H-M   'P 1'
#
loop_
_entity.id
_entity.type
_entity.pdbx_description
1 polymer ?
#
loop_
_entity_poly.entity_id
_entity_poly.type
_entity_poly.pdbx_seq_one_letter_code
_entity_poly.pdbx_strand_id
1 'polypeptide(L)'
;MMHTFVSMLKNKEIRKKILFTLAMLLIYRIGSAIPVPGVDANALASQISDNSILSMMNLLGGGALERLSLFAMGVTPYITASIIIQLLSMDVIPALTEMTKSGQAGRMKMEKITRYLGVVLSFVQATSLVYGFDVQYQVLENANLSGYLYTATVMTAGTMFLVWLGDRISMHGIGNGLSVIIFAGIVSNMPSTFVQVFKVLAGGTTQGEMFNGILQFALFCLMYLAIIIFVIVMETAVRKIPIQYTNGTTVRSGADITFLPLKINSASVIPVIFAQSIMTAPQIIISFFNTDLYNTLSNFLSLSKPMGLTIYAVLTVLFTFFYTDLQVDPERIAENLGKSGAYIPGIRPGNETKTYLKKVLNRITVLGAAGLTFVAVIPYLLPMVTSLPSSISIGGTGIIIVVGVAMETMNQLKGQLTQKQYHGFLN
;
A
#
# COMPACT_ATOMS: atom_id res chain seq x y z
N MET A 1 22.95 -0.13 -12.06
CA MET A 1 22.27 -0.23 -10.75
C MET A 1 23.23 -0.50 -9.60
N MET A 2 24.13 -1.49 -9.68
CA MET A 2 25.06 -1.82 -8.59
C MET A 2 26.01 -0.67 -8.24
N HIS A 3 26.52 0.06 -9.23
CA HIS A 3 27.38 1.25 -9.02
C HIS A 3 26.66 2.38 -8.30
N THR A 4 25.38 2.60 -8.61
CA THR A 4 24.53 3.61 -7.95
C THR A 4 24.25 3.23 -6.49
N PHE A 5 24.04 1.95 -6.21
CA PHE A 5 23.80 1.44 -4.85
C PHE A 5 25.05 1.59 -3.96
N VAL A 6 26.21 1.27 -4.51
CA VAL A 6 27.51 1.46 -3.81
C VAL A 6 27.78 2.94 -3.53
N SER A 7 27.47 3.84 -4.48
CA SER A 7 27.62 5.29 -4.28
C SER A 7 26.66 5.86 -3.23
N MET A 8 25.43 5.31 -3.13
CA MET A 8 24.47 5.65 -2.07
C MET A 8 24.97 5.27 -0.69
N LEU A 9 25.56 4.08 -0.53
CA LEU A 9 26.13 3.62 0.75
C LEU A 9 27.40 4.39 1.17
N LYS A 10 28.16 4.91 0.20
CA LYS A 10 29.34 5.76 0.49
C LYS A 10 28.95 7.14 1.01
N ASN A 11 27.75 7.65 0.70
CA ASN A 11 27.31 8.96 1.17
C ASN A 11 26.90 8.88 2.65
N LYS A 12 27.58 9.63 3.52
CA LYS A 12 27.38 9.62 4.98
C LYS A 12 25.95 9.99 5.40
N GLU A 13 25.30 10.92 4.71
CA GLU A 13 23.94 11.35 5.04
C GLU A 13 22.90 10.33 4.62
N ILE A 14 23.02 9.76 3.42
CA ILE A 14 22.10 8.70 2.94
C ILE A 14 22.24 7.48 3.84
N ARG A 15 23.45 7.10 4.19
CA ARG A 15 23.71 6.00 5.14
C ARG A 15 23.08 6.25 6.50
N LYS A 16 23.13 7.49 7.03
CA LYS A 16 22.50 7.86 8.30
C LYS A 16 20.97 7.71 8.24
N LYS A 17 20.35 8.11 7.13
CA LYS A 17 18.90 7.92 6.89
C LYS A 17 18.51 6.46 6.77
N ILE A 18 19.32 5.63 6.06
CA ILE A 18 19.10 4.18 5.96
C ILE A 18 19.16 3.54 7.35
N LEU A 19 20.20 3.82 8.12
CA LEU A 19 20.36 3.27 9.47
C LEU A 19 19.22 3.69 10.40
N PHE A 20 18.76 4.94 10.30
CA PHE A 20 17.62 5.44 11.06
C PHE A 20 16.34 4.66 10.68
N THR A 21 16.07 4.47 9.39
CA THR A 21 14.92 3.70 8.93
C THR A 21 14.96 2.26 9.43
N LEU A 22 16.12 1.61 9.33
CA LEU A 22 16.31 0.24 9.84
C LEU A 22 16.10 0.15 11.36
N ALA A 23 16.60 1.12 12.13
CA ALA A 23 16.38 1.19 13.58
C ALA A 23 14.90 1.32 13.93
N MET A 24 14.14 2.17 13.19
CA MET A 24 12.70 2.32 13.38
C MET A 24 11.93 1.03 13.02
N LEU A 25 12.34 0.34 11.94
CA LEU A 25 11.75 -0.95 11.58
C LEU A 25 12.04 -2.05 12.60
N LEU A 26 13.19 -2.00 13.26
CA LEU A 26 13.52 -2.90 14.36
C LEU A 26 12.59 -2.66 15.56
N ILE A 27 12.34 -1.40 15.92
CA ILE A 27 11.36 -1.04 16.97
C ILE A 27 9.96 -1.56 16.60
N TYR A 28 9.55 -1.38 15.33
CA TYR A 28 8.29 -1.93 14.82
C TYR A 28 8.25 -3.46 15.01
N ARG A 29 9.31 -4.16 14.65
CA ARG A 29 9.35 -5.62 14.77
C ARG A 29 9.31 -6.12 16.20
N ILE A 30 9.99 -5.45 17.12
CA ILE A 30 9.93 -5.77 18.55
C ILE A 30 8.49 -5.60 19.08
N GLY A 31 7.84 -4.47 18.80
CA GLY A 31 6.48 -4.22 19.26
C GLY A 31 5.42 -5.15 18.63
N SER A 32 5.65 -5.61 17.40
CA SER A 32 4.77 -6.62 16.75
C SER A 32 4.90 -8.02 17.36
N ALA A 33 5.96 -8.28 18.12
CA ALA A 33 6.17 -9.56 18.81
C ALA A 33 5.64 -9.56 20.26
N ILE A 34 5.31 -8.39 20.82
CA ILE A 34 4.84 -8.28 22.21
C ILE A 34 3.30 -8.42 22.23
N PRO A 35 2.74 -9.50 22.81
CA PRO A 35 1.29 -9.65 22.93
C PRO A 35 0.71 -8.62 23.92
N VAL A 36 -0.56 -8.28 23.76
CA VAL A 36 -1.26 -7.44 24.73
C VAL A 36 -1.43 -8.23 26.04
N PRO A 37 -1.12 -7.66 27.21
CA PRO A 37 -1.28 -8.35 28.49
C PRO A 37 -2.73 -8.78 28.72
N GLY A 38 -2.95 -9.99 29.26
CA GLY A 38 -4.27 -10.55 29.52
C GLY A 38 -4.95 -11.21 28.31
N VAL A 39 -4.17 -11.50 27.25
CA VAL A 39 -4.64 -12.17 26.05
C VAL A 39 -3.86 -13.49 25.82
N ASP A 40 -4.57 -14.59 25.57
CA ASP A 40 -3.94 -15.85 25.18
C ASP A 40 -3.65 -15.88 23.68
N ALA A 41 -2.38 -15.64 23.34
CA ALA A 41 -1.90 -15.57 21.97
C ALA A 41 -1.96 -16.93 21.23
N ASN A 42 -1.94 -18.07 21.95
CA ASN A 42 -1.91 -19.39 21.35
C ASN A 42 -3.27 -19.84 20.81
N ALA A 43 -4.36 -19.33 21.39
CA ALA A 43 -5.71 -19.68 20.97
C ALA A 43 -6.04 -19.21 19.55
N LEU A 44 -5.37 -18.19 19.03
CA LEU A 44 -5.65 -17.57 17.73
C LEU A 44 -4.80 -18.09 16.58
N ALA A 45 -3.58 -18.51 16.85
CA ALA A 45 -2.60 -18.82 15.82
C ALA A 45 -3.07 -19.89 14.80
N SER A 46 -3.84 -20.88 15.26
CA SER A 46 -4.36 -21.96 14.41
C SER A 46 -5.58 -21.53 13.56
N GLN A 47 -6.34 -20.54 14.03
CA GLN A 47 -7.65 -20.17 13.45
C GLN A 47 -7.54 -19.05 12.39
N ILE A 48 -6.51 -18.23 12.48
CA ILE A 48 -6.29 -17.13 11.53
C ILE A 48 -5.96 -17.64 10.13
N SER A 49 -5.30 -18.79 10.02
CA SER A 49 -4.94 -19.41 8.74
C SER A 49 -6.15 -19.81 7.90
N ASP A 50 -7.27 -20.12 8.51
CA ASP A 50 -8.47 -20.61 7.81
C ASP A 50 -9.40 -19.47 7.34
N ASN A 51 -9.24 -18.27 7.90
CA ASN A 51 -10.06 -17.11 7.53
C ASN A 51 -9.29 -16.13 6.64
N SER A 52 -9.73 -15.98 5.37
CA SER A 52 -9.04 -15.15 4.37
C SER A 52 -8.94 -13.67 4.74
N ILE A 53 -9.91 -13.12 5.48
CA ILE A 53 -9.90 -11.71 5.90
C ILE A 53 -8.90 -11.49 7.02
N LEU A 54 -8.93 -12.36 8.02
CA LEU A 54 -8.03 -12.27 9.17
C LEU A 54 -6.59 -12.52 8.78
N SER A 55 -6.33 -13.49 7.90
CA SER A 55 -4.98 -13.77 7.42
C SER A 55 -4.43 -12.63 6.57
N MET A 56 -5.30 -11.89 5.86
CA MET A 56 -4.89 -10.71 5.12
C MET A 56 -4.57 -9.52 6.04
N MET A 57 -5.37 -9.27 7.08
CA MET A 57 -5.04 -8.28 8.12
C MET A 57 -3.74 -8.65 8.84
N ASN A 58 -3.53 -9.94 9.12
CA ASN A 58 -2.31 -10.44 9.72
C ASN A 58 -1.09 -10.22 8.83
N LEU A 59 -1.23 -10.40 7.52
CA LEU A 59 -0.18 -10.11 6.55
C LEU A 59 0.22 -8.63 6.55
N LEU A 60 -0.76 -7.71 6.47
CA LEU A 60 -0.51 -6.27 6.49
C LEU A 60 0.05 -5.79 7.82
N GLY A 61 -0.34 -6.42 8.92
CA GLY A 61 0.17 -6.17 10.27
C GLY A 61 1.48 -6.85 10.60
N GLY A 62 2.08 -7.62 9.66
CA GLY A 62 3.37 -8.27 9.88
C GLY A 62 3.34 -9.46 10.86
N GLY A 63 2.22 -10.19 10.94
CA GLY A 63 2.03 -11.31 11.89
C GLY A 63 1.62 -10.87 13.29
N ALA A 64 1.32 -9.59 13.46
CA ALA A 64 0.97 -8.99 14.74
C ALA A 64 -0.43 -9.41 15.23
N LEU A 65 -1.35 -9.71 14.31
CA LEU A 65 -2.72 -10.11 14.64
C LEU A 65 -2.78 -11.54 15.21
N GLU A 66 -1.97 -12.45 14.68
CA GLU A 66 -1.89 -13.84 15.12
C GLU A 66 -1.55 -13.98 16.60
N ARG A 67 -0.84 -12.99 17.14
CA ARG A 67 -0.42 -12.95 18.55
C ARG A 67 -1.19 -11.93 19.37
N LEU A 68 -2.22 -11.27 18.80
CA LEU A 68 -2.86 -10.09 19.37
C LEU A 68 -1.86 -9.14 20.02
N SER A 69 -0.83 -8.78 19.24
CA SER A 69 0.23 -7.91 19.73
C SER A 69 -0.24 -6.46 19.87
N LEU A 70 0.61 -5.62 20.47
CA LEU A 70 0.39 -4.17 20.57
C LEU A 70 0.06 -3.54 19.22
N PHE A 71 0.61 -4.08 18.12
CA PHE A 71 0.43 -3.59 16.76
C PHE A 71 -0.51 -4.46 15.91
N ALA A 72 -1.40 -5.24 16.54
CA ALA A 72 -2.29 -6.16 15.84
C ALA A 72 -3.17 -5.50 14.78
N MET A 73 -3.63 -4.26 15.02
CA MET A 73 -4.40 -3.48 14.04
C MET A 73 -3.52 -2.88 12.93
N GLY A 74 -2.21 -2.85 13.11
CA GLY A 74 -1.29 -2.20 12.19
C GLY A 74 -1.61 -0.72 11.98
N VAL A 75 -1.39 -0.24 10.75
CA VAL A 75 -1.72 1.13 10.32
C VAL A 75 -3.06 1.22 9.56
N THR A 76 -3.78 0.11 9.42
CA THR A 76 -5.02 -0.01 8.63
C THR A 76 -6.10 0.99 9.06
N PRO A 77 -6.41 1.21 10.36
CA PRO A 77 -7.43 2.18 10.77
C PRO A 77 -7.10 3.61 10.35
N TYR A 78 -5.81 3.97 10.42
CA TYR A 78 -5.35 5.29 9.99
C TYR A 78 -5.44 5.46 8.46
N ILE A 79 -5.12 4.42 7.70
CA ILE A 79 -5.29 4.43 6.24
C ILE A 79 -6.76 4.64 5.90
N THR A 80 -7.67 3.90 6.54
CA THR A 80 -9.12 4.08 6.35
C THR A 80 -9.56 5.51 6.68
N ALA A 81 -9.08 6.08 7.79
CA ALA A 81 -9.36 7.48 8.13
C ALA A 81 -8.85 8.46 7.06
N SER A 82 -7.64 8.23 6.56
CA SER A 82 -7.04 9.06 5.50
C SER A 82 -7.86 9.00 4.21
N ILE A 83 -8.35 7.82 3.83
CA ILE A 83 -9.22 7.63 2.67
C ILE A 83 -10.52 8.41 2.84
N ILE A 84 -11.18 8.25 3.99
CA ILE A 84 -12.45 8.93 4.28
C ILE A 84 -12.27 10.46 4.18
N ILE A 85 -11.24 11.01 4.80
CA ILE A 85 -10.97 12.45 4.76
C ILE A 85 -10.64 12.92 3.34
N GLN A 86 -9.86 12.15 2.57
CA GLN A 86 -9.55 12.48 1.17
C GLN A 86 -10.81 12.48 0.31
N LEU A 87 -11.69 11.48 0.45
CA LEU A 87 -12.97 11.43 -0.27
C LEU A 87 -13.87 12.60 0.10
N LEU A 88 -13.99 12.91 1.39
CA LEU A 88 -14.81 14.03 1.88
C LEU A 88 -14.26 15.42 1.49
N SER A 89 -12.96 15.51 1.23
CA SER A 89 -12.31 16.75 0.79
C SER A 89 -12.53 17.09 -0.69
N MET A 90 -13.13 16.18 -1.47
CA MET A 90 -13.41 16.36 -2.90
C MET A 90 -14.83 16.88 -3.12
N ASP A 91 -15.03 18.16 -2.84
CA ASP A 91 -16.29 18.90 -3.03
C ASP A 91 -17.51 18.33 -2.28
N VAL A 92 -17.31 17.32 -1.41
CA VAL A 92 -18.38 16.76 -0.55
C VAL A 92 -18.60 17.67 0.67
N ILE A 93 -17.51 18.06 1.34
CA ILE A 93 -17.55 19.01 2.47
C ILE A 93 -16.77 20.27 2.09
N PRO A 94 -17.46 21.42 1.86
CA PRO A 94 -16.82 22.65 1.41
C PRO A 94 -15.64 23.10 2.28
N ALA A 95 -15.77 22.95 3.61
CA ALA A 95 -14.70 23.31 4.55
C ALA A 95 -13.41 22.48 4.35
N LEU A 96 -13.53 21.20 4.02
CA LEU A 96 -12.37 20.33 3.74
C LEU A 96 -11.77 20.65 2.36
N THR A 97 -12.61 20.95 1.39
CA THR A 97 -12.19 21.38 0.04
C THR A 97 -11.38 22.68 0.10
N GLU A 98 -11.84 23.67 0.87
CA GLU A 98 -11.10 24.93 1.08
C GLU A 98 -9.75 24.68 1.78
N MET A 99 -9.71 23.78 2.76
CA MET A 99 -8.44 23.39 3.41
C MET A 99 -7.47 22.76 2.39
N THR A 100 -7.94 21.96 1.45
CA THR A 100 -7.10 21.38 0.40
C THR A 100 -6.51 22.46 -0.52
N LYS A 101 -7.28 23.49 -0.83
CA LYS A 101 -6.88 24.64 -1.67
C LYS A 101 -5.96 25.63 -0.93
N SER A 102 -6.01 25.69 0.41
CA SER A 102 -5.24 26.64 1.23
C SER A 102 -3.76 26.29 1.42
N GLY A 103 -3.21 25.36 0.64
CA GLY A 103 -1.78 25.05 0.60
C GLY A 103 -1.28 24.28 1.83
N GLN A 104 -0.06 24.60 2.31
CA GLN A 104 0.60 23.82 3.34
C GLN A 104 -0.11 23.90 4.72
N ALA A 105 -0.65 25.06 5.07
CA ALA A 105 -1.38 25.23 6.32
C ALA A 105 -2.67 24.40 6.38
N GLY A 106 -3.39 24.31 5.26
CA GLY A 106 -4.58 23.45 5.15
C GLY A 106 -4.26 21.97 5.18
N ARG A 107 -3.19 21.56 4.54
CA ARG A 107 -2.72 20.15 4.62
C ARG A 107 -2.42 19.73 6.06
N MET A 108 -1.77 20.58 6.84
CA MET A 108 -1.51 20.29 8.26
C MET A 108 -2.79 20.17 9.09
N LYS A 109 -3.82 20.98 8.80
CA LYS A 109 -5.13 20.86 9.46
C LYS A 109 -5.84 19.58 9.08
N MET A 110 -5.86 19.22 7.80
CA MET A 110 -6.42 17.94 7.32
C MET A 110 -5.74 16.73 7.96
N GLU A 111 -4.42 16.77 8.09
CA GLU A 111 -3.66 15.69 8.73
C GLU A 111 -4.05 15.54 10.21
N LYS A 112 -4.26 16.64 10.94
CA LYS A 112 -4.78 16.58 12.32
C LYS A 112 -6.16 15.94 12.39
N ILE A 113 -7.10 16.32 11.50
CA ILE A 113 -8.44 15.74 11.44
C ILE A 113 -8.35 14.24 11.14
N THR A 114 -7.50 13.84 10.19
CA THR A 114 -7.25 12.44 9.86
C THR A 114 -6.74 11.65 11.08
N ARG A 115 -5.85 12.23 11.88
CA ARG A 115 -5.35 11.59 13.10
C ARG A 115 -6.45 11.40 14.14
N TYR A 116 -7.30 12.40 14.37
CA TYR A 116 -8.43 12.27 15.30
C TYR A 116 -9.42 11.19 14.84
N LEU A 117 -9.80 11.22 13.56
CA LEU A 117 -10.65 10.19 12.99
C LEU A 117 -9.99 8.80 13.07
N GLY A 118 -8.69 8.73 12.84
CA GLY A 118 -7.89 7.51 12.97
C GLY A 118 -7.92 6.91 14.38
N VAL A 119 -7.86 7.75 15.43
CA VAL A 119 -8.01 7.30 16.82
C VAL A 119 -9.40 6.69 17.05
N VAL A 120 -10.45 7.39 16.63
CA VAL A 120 -11.84 6.92 16.81
C VAL A 120 -12.06 5.60 16.06
N LEU A 121 -11.66 5.53 14.79
CA LEU A 121 -11.81 4.31 13.99
C LEU A 121 -10.98 3.16 14.55
N SER A 122 -9.75 3.44 14.98
CA SER A 122 -8.90 2.42 15.61
C SER A 122 -9.53 1.85 16.87
N PHE A 123 -10.10 2.70 17.72
CA PHE A 123 -10.77 2.26 18.95
C PHE A 123 -12.00 1.40 18.65
N VAL A 124 -12.87 1.83 17.73
CA VAL A 124 -14.06 1.08 17.31
C VAL A 124 -13.66 -0.26 16.70
N GLN A 125 -12.70 -0.28 15.79
CA GLN A 125 -12.24 -1.52 15.15
C GLN A 125 -11.55 -2.45 16.13
N ALA A 126 -10.72 -1.93 17.04
CA ALA A 126 -10.06 -2.71 18.08
C ALA A 126 -11.06 -3.35 19.03
N THR A 127 -12.04 -2.58 19.51
CA THR A 127 -13.11 -3.09 20.39
C THR A 127 -13.90 -4.19 19.68
N SER A 128 -14.29 -3.96 18.44
CA SER A 128 -15.03 -4.93 17.63
C SER A 128 -14.21 -6.22 17.44
N LEU A 129 -12.94 -6.10 17.09
CA LEU A 129 -12.06 -7.23 16.83
C LEU A 129 -11.81 -8.07 18.09
N VAL A 130 -11.52 -7.42 19.23
CA VAL A 130 -11.29 -8.10 20.51
C VAL A 130 -12.54 -8.82 20.98
N TYR A 131 -13.71 -8.16 20.91
CA TYR A 131 -14.99 -8.77 21.26
C TYR A 131 -15.31 -9.99 20.38
N GLY A 132 -15.11 -9.87 19.07
CA GLY A 132 -15.36 -10.98 18.14
C GLY A 132 -14.45 -12.17 18.37
N PHE A 133 -13.18 -11.94 18.65
CA PHE A 133 -12.26 -13.03 18.97
C PHE A 133 -12.56 -13.69 20.30
N ASP A 134 -12.98 -12.92 21.29
CA ASP A 134 -13.32 -13.48 22.59
C ASP A 134 -14.59 -14.33 22.54
N VAL A 135 -15.65 -13.88 21.85
CA VAL A 135 -16.90 -14.65 21.66
C VAL A 135 -16.65 -15.96 20.92
N GLN A 136 -15.73 -15.97 19.96
CA GLN A 136 -15.48 -17.14 19.11
C GLN A 136 -14.40 -18.06 19.67
N TYR A 137 -13.38 -17.54 20.31
CA TYR A 137 -12.16 -18.25 20.68
C TYR A 137 -11.77 -18.14 22.17
N GLN A 138 -12.53 -17.38 22.98
CA GLN A 138 -12.27 -17.16 24.42
C GLN A 138 -10.81 -16.71 24.68
N VAL A 139 -10.39 -15.64 24.02
CA VAL A 139 -9.00 -15.17 23.98
C VAL A 139 -8.61 -14.35 25.21
N LEU A 140 -9.58 -13.76 25.90
CA LEU A 140 -9.36 -12.91 27.06
C LEU A 140 -9.39 -13.73 28.36
N GLU A 141 -8.38 -13.57 29.21
CA GLU A 141 -8.38 -14.14 30.56
C GLU A 141 -9.53 -13.59 31.44
N ASN A 142 -9.89 -12.32 31.20
CA ASN A 142 -10.99 -11.63 31.89
C ASN A 142 -11.98 -11.04 30.86
N ALA A 143 -12.99 -11.80 30.47
CA ALA A 143 -14.05 -11.40 29.55
C ALA A 143 -15.06 -10.41 30.16
N ASN A 144 -14.57 -9.31 30.77
CA ASN A 144 -15.35 -8.22 31.33
C ASN A 144 -15.27 -6.98 30.46
N LEU A 145 -16.26 -6.08 30.60
CA LEU A 145 -16.26 -4.80 29.87
C LEU A 145 -14.93 -4.03 30.03
N SER A 146 -14.35 -4.06 31.23
CA SER A 146 -13.06 -3.44 31.52
C SER A 146 -11.91 -4.10 30.76
N GLY A 147 -11.92 -5.43 30.56
CA GLY A 147 -10.93 -6.17 29.78
C GLY A 147 -10.98 -5.80 28.29
N TYR A 148 -12.19 -5.73 27.72
CA TYR A 148 -12.38 -5.30 26.33
C TYR A 148 -11.88 -3.86 26.10
N LEU A 149 -12.26 -2.92 26.95
CA LEU A 149 -11.85 -1.52 26.85
C LEU A 149 -10.35 -1.34 27.06
N TYR A 150 -9.75 -2.09 27.99
CA TYR A 150 -8.31 -2.09 28.22
C TYR A 150 -7.55 -2.55 26.96
N THR A 151 -7.88 -3.72 26.44
CA THR A 151 -7.23 -4.30 25.26
C THR A 151 -7.41 -3.40 24.03
N ALA A 152 -8.62 -2.89 23.79
CA ALA A 152 -8.91 -1.96 22.71
C ALA A 152 -8.10 -0.66 22.82
N THR A 153 -7.96 -0.11 24.03
CA THR A 153 -7.17 1.10 24.26
C THR A 153 -5.68 0.86 23.99
N VAL A 154 -5.14 -0.27 24.44
CA VAL A 154 -3.75 -0.66 24.20
C VAL A 154 -3.46 -0.82 22.70
N MET A 155 -4.35 -1.51 21.96
CA MET A 155 -4.21 -1.68 20.51
C MET A 155 -4.34 -0.35 19.76
N THR A 156 -5.24 0.54 20.20
CA THR A 156 -5.38 1.89 19.63
C THR A 156 -4.10 2.71 19.86
N ALA A 157 -3.54 2.67 21.07
CA ALA A 157 -2.27 3.31 21.37
C ALA A 157 -1.14 2.76 20.51
N GLY A 158 -1.11 1.44 20.26
CA GLY A 158 -0.19 0.78 19.36
C GLY A 158 -0.30 1.30 17.90
N THR A 159 -1.51 1.42 17.38
CA THR A 159 -1.75 2.00 16.04
C THR A 159 -1.25 3.44 15.96
N MET A 160 -1.55 4.28 16.97
CA MET A 160 -1.08 5.67 16.98
C MET A 160 0.44 5.77 17.10
N PHE A 161 1.07 4.87 17.85
CA PHE A 161 2.52 4.77 17.92
C PHE A 161 3.12 4.40 16.55
N LEU A 162 2.50 3.48 15.80
CA LEU A 162 2.94 3.15 14.43
C LEU A 162 2.81 4.34 13.47
N VAL A 163 1.74 5.12 13.58
CA VAL A 163 1.57 6.35 12.79
C VAL A 163 2.68 7.34 13.12
N TRP A 164 2.95 7.56 14.41
CA TRP A 164 4.06 8.42 14.84
C TRP A 164 5.41 7.91 14.33
N LEU A 165 5.65 6.61 14.38
CA LEU A 165 6.87 5.97 13.88
C LEU A 165 7.01 6.16 12.37
N GLY A 166 5.92 6.04 11.61
CA GLY A 166 5.85 6.32 10.19
C GLY A 166 6.19 7.79 9.87
N ASP A 167 5.63 8.73 10.64
CA ASP A 167 5.96 10.15 10.49
C ASP A 167 7.46 10.41 10.73
N ARG A 168 8.06 9.77 11.73
CA ARG A 168 9.50 9.89 12.01
C ARG A 168 10.34 9.32 10.87
N ILE A 169 9.96 8.19 10.29
CA ILE A 169 10.63 7.64 9.11
C ILE A 169 10.51 8.61 7.93
N SER A 170 9.33 9.17 7.67
CA SER A 170 9.12 10.12 6.56
C SER A 170 9.96 11.39 6.72
N MET A 171 10.13 11.89 7.95
CA MET A 171 10.91 13.12 8.21
C MET A 171 12.42 12.92 8.20
N HIS A 172 12.92 11.85 8.80
CA HIS A 172 14.35 11.65 9.04
C HIS A 172 14.94 10.42 8.34
N GLY A 173 14.09 9.55 7.82
CA GLY A 173 14.46 8.32 7.12
C GLY A 173 14.38 8.43 5.61
N ILE A 174 13.98 7.33 4.98
CA ILE A 174 13.85 7.16 3.55
C ILE A 174 12.45 6.64 3.23
N GLY A 175 11.85 7.18 2.19
CA GLY A 175 10.54 6.75 1.71
C GLY A 175 9.38 7.35 2.51
N ASN A 176 8.18 6.93 2.14
CA ASN A 176 6.97 7.20 2.93
C ASN A 176 6.95 6.21 4.11
N GLY A 177 7.05 6.73 5.34
CA GLY A 177 7.22 5.88 6.52
C GLY A 177 6.09 4.89 6.75
N LEU A 178 4.83 5.26 6.49
CA LEU A 178 3.69 4.33 6.59
C LEU A 178 3.81 3.20 5.58
N SER A 179 4.14 3.53 4.33
CA SER A 179 4.36 2.52 3.28
C SER A 179 5.54 1.59 3.62
N VAL A 180 6.61 2.14 4.20
CA VAL A 180 7.78 1.35 4.62
C VAL A 180 7.45 0.41 5.79
N ILE A 181 6.57 0.81 6.72
CA ILE A 181 6.09 -0.07 7.80
C ILE A 181 5.26 -1.22 7.24
N ILE A 182 4.33 -0.95 6.31
CA ILE A 182 3.53 -1.98 5.64
C ILE A 182 4.45 -2.94 4.86
N PHE A 183 5.40 -2.39 4.11
CA PHE A 183 6.42 -3.15 3.40
C PHE A 183 7.17 -4.12 4.33
N ALA A 184 7.65 -3.61 5.46
CA ALA A 184 8.38 -4.42 6.44
C ALA A 184 7.50 -5.53 7.05
N GLY A 185 6.22 -5.23 7.31
CA GLY A 185 5.24 -6.22 7.76
C GLY A 185 5.06 -7.35 6.77
N ILE A 186 4.83 -7.03 5.51
CA ILE A 186 4.62 -8.03 4.45
C ILE A 186 5.88 -8.85 4.23
N VAL A 187 7.04 -8.20 4.06
CA VAL A 187 8.32 -8.90 3.83
C VAL A 187 8.68 -9.85 4.98
N SER A 188 8.37 -9.48 6.21
CA SER A 188 8.66 -10.34 7.37
C SER A 188 7.84 -11.64 7.39
N ASN A 189 6.65 -11.66 6.78
CA ASN A 189 5.77 -12.83 6.70
C ASN A 189 6.02 -13.68 5.44
N MET A 190 6.66 -13.12 4.41
CA MET A 190 6.93 -13.85 3.17
C MET A 190 7.64 -15.20 3.37
N PRO A 191 8.73 -15.31 4.16
CA PRO A 191 9.42 -16.58 4.33
C PRO A 191 8.52 -17.66 4.93
N SER A 192 7.70 -17.34 5.92
CA SER A 192 6.77 -18.29 6.53
C SER A 192 5.70 -18.74 5.55
N THR A 193 5.17 -17.85 4.72
CA THR A 193 4.21 -18.17 3.66
C THR A 193 4.82 -19.13 2.63
N PHE A 194 6.04 -18.87 2.16
CA PHE A 194 6.73 -19.76 1.23
C PHE A 194 6.97 -21.16 1.82
N VAL A 195 7.34 -21.25 3.10
CA VAL A 195 7.51 -22.52 3.81
C VAL A 195 6.18 -23.27 3.93
N GLN A 196 5.09 -22.58 4.23
CA GLN A 196 3.74 -23.16 4.31
C GLN A 196 3.30 -23.70 2.94
N VAL A 197 3.48 -22.93 1.88
CA VAL A 197 3.16 -23.34 0.50
C VAL A 197 3.97 -24.58 0.12
N PHE A 198 5.26 -24.60 0.44
CA PHE A 198 6.12 -25.77 0.18
C PHE A 198 5.63 -26.99 0.94
N LYS A 199 5.30 -26.87 2.22
CA LYS A 199 4.78 -27.98 3.04
C LYS A 199 3.46 -28.54 2.50
N VAL A 200 2.56 -27.65 2.05
CA VAL A 200 1.26 -28.07 1.50
C VAL A 200 1.42 -28.78 0.15
N LEU A 201 2.29 -28.29 -0.72
CA LEU A 201 2.48 -28.85 -2.06
C LEU A 201 3.39 -30.08 -2.04
N ALA A 202 4.50 -30.05 -1.27
CA ALA A 202 5.51 -31.12 -1.25
C ALA A 202 5.31 -32.13 -0.11
N GLY A 203 4.25 -32.00 0.71
CA GLY A 203 3.97 -32.87 1.87
C GLY A 203 3.38 -34.24 1.53
N GLY A 204 3.35 -34.65 0.26
CA GLY A 204 2.88 -35.98 -0.16
C GLY A 204 3.74 -37.11 0.40
N THR A 205 3.09 -38.25 0.74
CA THR A 205 3.76 -39.43 1.32
C THR A 205 4.38 -40.36 0.27
N THR A 206 3.97 -40.22 -0.99
CA THR A 206 4.44 -41.08 -2.10
C THR A 206 5.48 -40.32 -2.96
N GLN A 207 6.52 -41.00 -3.45
CA GLN A 207 7.58 -40.37 -4.28
C GLN A 207 7.03 -39.63 -5.51
N GLY A 208 5.96 -40.13 -6.15
CA GLY A 208 5.31 -39.50 -7.29
C GLY A 208 4.56 -38.22 -6.90
N GLU A 209 3.88 -38.19 -5.76
CA GLU A 209 3.20 -37.02 -5.23
C GLU A 209 4.20 -35.93 -4.82
N MET A 210 5.31 -36.34 -4.21
CA MET A 210 6.39 -35.43 -3.82
C MET A 210 7.05 -34.76 -5.02
N PHE A 211 7.30 -35.50 -6.11
CA PHE A 211 7.84 -34.94 -7.35
C PHE A 211 6.88 -33.93 -7.99
N ASN A 212 5.60 -34.30 -8.11
CA ASN A 212 4.57 -33.37 -8.62
C ASN A 212 4.41 -32.12 -7.74
N GLY A 213 4.50 -32.28 -6.41
CA GLY A 213 4.46 -31.18 -5.47
C GLY A 213 5.63 -30.20 -5.62
N ILE A 214 6.85 -30.73 -5.82
CA ILE A 214 8.04 -29.90 -6.09
C ILE A 214 7.89 -29.16 -7.43
N LEU A 215 7.36 -29.81 -8.46
CA LEU A 215 7.11 -29.18 -9.75
C LEU A 215 6.08 -28.06 -9.65
N GLN A 216 5.00 -28.28 -8.91
CA GLN A 216 3.98 -27.25 -8.64
C GLN A 216 4.54 -26.07 -7.85
N PHE A 217 5.40 -26.33 -6.86
CA PHE A 217 6.09 -25.28 -6.12
C PHE A 217 7.06 -24.48 -7.00
N ALA A 218 7.80 -25.12 -7.88
CA ALA A 218 8.67 -24.46 -8.84
C ALA A 218 7.86 -23.56 -9.82
N LEU A 219 6.71 -24.06 -10.30
CA LEU A 219 5.79 -23.28 -11.13
C LEU A 219 5.20 -22.09 -10.37
N PHE A 220 4.84 -22.26 -9.10
CA PHE A 220 4.41 -21.18 -8.23
C PHE A 220 5.49 -20.10 -8.06
N CYS A 221 6.74 -20.47 -7.82
CA CYS A 221 7.85 -19.52 -7.70
C CYS A 221 8.10 -18.78 -9.03
N LEU A 222 8.02 -19.46 -10.17
CA LEU A 222 8.20 -18.86 -11.50
C LEU A 222 7.09 -17.84 -11.78
N MET A 223 5.85 -18.18 -11.46
CA MET A 223 4.71 -17.27 -11.60
C MET A 223 4.85 -16.05 -10.68
N TYR A 224 5.28 -16.25 -9.43
CA TYR A 224 5.53 -15.18 -8.49
C TYR A 224 6.58 -14.20 -9.03
N LEU A 225 7.64 -14.74 -9.61
CA LEU A 225 8.70 -13.95 -10.27
C LEU A 225 8.17 -13.20 -11.49
N ALA A 226 7.31 -13.81 -12.30
CA ALA A 226 6.67 -13.16 -13.44
C ALA A 226 5.79 -11.97 -13.00
N ILE A 227 5.03 -12.11 -11.91
CA ILE A 227 4.24 -11.02 -11.34
C ILE A 227 5.16 -9.88 -10.88
N ILE A 228 6.25 -10.17 -10.17
CA ILE A 228 7.22 -9.15 -9.75
C ILE A 228 7.77 -8.38 -10.95
N ILE A 229 8.20 -9.07 -12.01
CA ILE A 229 8.72 -8.43 -13.23
C ILE A 229 7.65 -7.54 -13.86
N PHE A 230 6.42 -8.03 -13.95
CA PHE A 230 5.31 -7.27 -14.52
C PHE A 230 5.04 -5.99 -13.72
N VAL A 231 5.01 -6.07 -12.38
CA VAL A 231 4.81 -4.91 -11.51
C VAL A 231 5.96 -3.91 -11.65
N ILE A 232 7.21 -4.37 -11.73
CA ILE A 232 8.38 -3.50 -11.96
C ILE A 232 8.24 -2.74 -13.29
N VAL A 233 7.84 -3.44 -14.35
CA VAL A 233 7.61 -2.82 -15.68
C VAL A 233 6.51 -1.75 -15.58
N MET A 234 5.40 -2.05 -14.92
CA MET A 234 4.29 -1.11 -14.71
C MET A 234 4.71 0.14 -13.94
N GLU A 235 5.49 -0.02 -12.85
CA GLU A 235 5.94 1.08 -12.00
C GLU A 235 7.03 1.94 -12.66
N THR A 236 7.82 1.36 -13.57
CA THR A 236 8.90 2.07 -14.26
C THR A 236 8.47 2.67 -15.59
N ALA A 237 7.36 2.22 -16.14
CA ALA A 237 6.88 2.67 -17.43
C ALA A 237 6.43 4.13 -17.40
N VAL A 238 7.03 4.95 -18.27
CA VAL A 238 6.74 6.38 -18.38
C VAL A 238 6.44 6.78 -19.82
N ARG A 239 5.43 7.63 -20.00
CA ARG A 239 5.18 8.30 -21.28
C ARG A 239 5.98 9.59 -21.31
N LYS A 240 6.93 9.72 -22.23
CA LYS A 240 7.73 10.92 -22.46
C LYS A 240 6.99 11.85 -23.43
N ILE A 241 6.67 13.08 -22.97
CA ILE A 241 6.09 14.15 -23.81
C ILE A 241 7.20 15.14 -24.14
N PRO A 242 7.52 15.42 -25.42
CA PRO A 242 8.54 16.40 -25.76
C PRO A 242 8.08 17.81 -25.35
N ILE A 243 8.97 18.57 -24.73
CA ILE A 243 8.78 19.97 -24.39
C ILE A 243 9.94 20.81 -24.94
N GLN A 244 9.64 22.04 -25.35
CA GLN A 244 10.63 23.00 -25.80
C GLN A 244 10.55 24.28 -24.97
N TYR A 245 11.71 24.92 -24.73
CA TYR A 245 11.81 26.19 -24.03
C TYR A 245 11.98 27.34 -25.02
N THR A 246 11.26 28.45 -24.78
CA THR A 246 11.31 29.65 -25.63
C THR A 246 12.69 30.33 -25.63
N ASN A 247 13.46 30.18 -24.53
CA ASN A 247 14.77 30.83 -24.36
C ASN A 247 15.95 29.94 -24.81
N GLY A 248 15.71 28.84 -25.50
CA GLY A 248 16.74 27.99 -26.03
C GLY A 248 17.46 28.66 -27.19
N THR A 249 18.58 29.31 -26.94
CA THR A 249 19.51 29.77 -27.97
C THR A 249 19.91 28.58 -28.83
N THR A 250 19.54 28.68 -30.12
CA THR A 250 20.00 27.83 -31.24
C THR A 250 20.07 26.33 -30.94
N VAL A 251 19.10 25.62 -31.52
CA VAL A 251 19.12 24.18 -31.70
C VAL A 251 20.46 23.73 -32.28
N ARG A 252 21.42 23.44 -31.41
CA ARG A 252 22.58 22.62 -31.80
C ARG A 252 22.10 21.19 -31.82
N SER A 253 21.84 20.71 -33.01
CA SER A 253 21.86 19.31 -33.38
C SER A 253 21.25 18.32 -32.36
N GLY A 254 19.96 18.04 -32.44
CA GLY A 254 19.36 16.74 -32.10
C GLY A 254 19.40 16.21 -30.65
N ALA A 255 20.17 16.81 -29.74
CA ALA A 255 20.49 16.22 -28.43
C ALA A 255 19.74 16.79 -27.22
N ASP A 256 19.07 17.93 -27.33
CA ASP A 256 18.48 18.65 -26.19
C ASP A 256 16.97 18.73 -26.18
N ILE A 257 16.29 17.67 -26.62
CA ILE A 257 14.83 17.58 -26.42
C ILE A 257 14.57 17.17 -24.97
N THR A 258 14.09 18.14 -24.17
CA THR A 258 13.64 17.87 -22.82
C THR A 258 12.27 17.18 -22.87
N PHE A 259 12.07 16.18 -22.02
CA PHE A 259 10.82 15.42 -21.97
C PHE A 259 10.14 15.60 -20.62
N LEU A 260 8.82 15.77 -20.66
CA LEU A 260 7.96 15.65 -19.47
C LEU A 260 7.62 14.16 -19.27
N PRO A 261 8.15 13.49 -18.23
CA PRO A 261 7.83 12.09 -17.98
C PRO A 261 6.50 11.98 -17.21
N LEU A 262 5.49 11.34 -17.80
CA LEU A 262 4.27 10.97 -17.12
C LEU A 262 4.31 9.46 -16.83
N LYS A 263 4.19 9.06 -15.57
CA LYS A 263 4.13 7.66 -15.18
C LYS A 263 2.85 7.02 -15.68
N ILE A 264 2.90 5.77 -16.16
CA ILE A 264 1.71 5.00 -16.55
C ILE A 264 0.87 4.69 -15.32
N ASN A 265 1.53 4.26 -14.24
CA ASN A 265 0.91 4.10 -12.93
C ASN A 265 1.28 5.29 -12.02
N SER A 266 0.56 6.42 -12.17
CA SER A 266 0.79 7.60 -11.33
C SER A 266 0.22 7.40 -9.92
N ALA A 267 -0.81 6.57 -9.78
CA ALA A 267 -1.47 6.27 -8.51
C ALA A 267 -0.68 5.27 -7.65
N SER A 268 0.33 4.58 -8.23
CA SER A 268 1.12 3.54 -7.54
C SER A 268 0.22 2.42 -6.96
N VAL A 269 0.51 1.93 -5.77
CA VAL A 269 -0.22 0.83 -5.11
C VAL A 269 -1.40 1.28 -4.26
N ILE A 270 -1.58 2.57 -4.08
CA ILE A 270 -2.58 3.16 -3.16
C ILE A 270 -4.02 2.74 -3.54
N PRO A 271 -4.44 2.73 -4.82
CA PRO A 271 -5.79 2.29 -5.20
C PRO A 271 -6.13 0.87 -4.77
N VAL A 272 -5.15 -0.03 -4.81
CA VAL A 272 -5.31 -1.43 -4.40
C VAL A 272 -5.57 -1.51 -2.89
N ILE A 273 -4.79 -0.77 -2.10
CA ILE A 273 -4.95 -0.70 -0.64
C ILE A 273 -6.32 -0.11 -0.29
N PHE A 274 -6.78 0.91 -1.04
CA PHE A 274 -8.08 1.55 -0.82
C PHE A 274 -9.24 0.62 -1.13
N ALA A 275 -9.23 -0.03 -2.30
CA ALA A 275 -10.24 -1.00 -2.69
C ALA A 275 -10.36 -2.11 -1.63
N GLN A 276 -9.22 -2.61 -1.16
CA GLN A 276 -9.12 -3.63 -0.15
C GLN A 276 -9.69 -3.16 1.21
N SER A 277 -9.32 -1.96 1.66
CA SER A 277 -9.80 -1.40 2.94
C SER A 277 -11.31 -1.18 2.94
N ILE A 278 -11.89 -0.72 1.83
CA ILE A 278 -13.34 -0.52 1.69
C ILE A 278 -14.09 -1.87 1.69
N MET A 279 -13.51 -2.92 1.13
CA MET A 279 -14.14 -4.24 1.16
C MET A 279 -14.05 -4.89 2.53
N THR A 280 -12.94 -4.73 3.25
CA THR A 280 -12.73 -5.38 4.55
C THR A 280 -13.39 -4.66 5.71
N ALA A 281 -13.44 -3.32 5.72
CA ALA A 281 -13.95 -2.55 6.84
C ALA A 281 -15.42 -2.86 7.19
N PRO A 282 -16.39 -2.93 6.24
CA PRO A 282 -17.76 -3.31 6.55
C PRO A 282 -17.88 -4.75 7.06
N GLN A 283 -17.08 -5.68 6.51
CA GLN A 283 -17.10 -7.08 6.92
C GLN A 283 -16.66 -7.22 8.39
N ILE A 284 -15.62 -6.50 8.79
CA ILE A 284 -15.14 -6.50 10.19
C ILE A 284 -16.22 -5.94 11.11
N ILE A 285 -16.85 -4.83 10.76
CA ILE A 285 -17.86 -4.21 11.60
C ILE A 285 -19.07 -5.13 11.78
N ILE A 286 -19.58 -5.71 10.70
CA ILE A 286 -20.81 -6.53 10.73
C ILE A 286 -20.57 -7.91 11.34
N SER A 287 -19.33 -8.47 11.25
CA SER A 287 -19.02 -9.77 11.86
C SER A 287 -19.34 -9.84 13.36
N PHE A 288 -19.42 -8.68 14.02
CA PHE A 288 -19.64 -8.60 15.47
C PHE A 288 -21.10 -8.29 15.86
N PHE A 289 -21.94 -7.81 14.94
CA PHE A 289 -23.30 -7.39 15.27
C PHE A 289 -24.38 -8.38 14.86
N ASN A 290 -24.20 -9.09 13.77
CA ASN A 290 -25.24 -9.98 13.25
C ASN A 290 -24.66 -11.07 12.34
N THR A 291 -24.80 -12.33 12.76
CA THR A 291 -24.26 -13.50 12.05
C THR A 291 -24.90 -13.70 10.68
N ASP A 292 -26.20 -13.43 10.53
CA ASP A 292 -26.91 -13.63 9.26
C ASP A 292 -26.54 -12.55 8.23
N LEU A 293 -26.45 -11.30 8.66
CA LEU A 293 -25.94 -10.20 7.83
C LEU A 293 -24.49 -10.39 7.46
N TYR A 294 -23.66 -10.89 8.38
CA TYR A 294 -22.27 -11.23 8.10
C TYR A 294 -22.17 -12.31 7.01
N ASN A 295 -22.90 -13.39 7.13
CA ASN A 295 -22.90 -14.46 6.14
C ASN A 295 -23.35 -13.98 4.76
N THR A 296 -24.35 -13.13 4.70
CA THR A 296 -24.81 -12.52 3.44
C THR A 296 -23.75 -11.60 2.85
N LEU A 297 -23.22 -10.67 3.66
CA LEU A 297 -22.24 -9.69 3.20
C LEU A 297 -20.89 -10.33 2.84
N SER A 298 -20.44 -11.32 3.61
CA SER A 298 -19.23 -12.09 3.31
C SER A 298 -19.37 -12.84 1.98
N ASN A 299 -20.57 -13.31 1.64
CA ASN A 299 -20.83 -13.94 0.34
C ASN A 299 -20.65 -12.96 -0.83
N PHE A 300 -21.00 -11.69 -0.65
CA PHE A 300 -20.86 -10.65 -1.68
C PHE A 300 -19.47 -10.01 -1.73
N LEU A 301 -18.83 -9.80 -0.58
CA LEU A 301 -17.58 -9.06 -0.47
C LEU A 301 -16.34 -9.94 -0.33
N SER A 302 -16.49 -11.26 -0.19
CA SER A 302 -15.33 -12.15 -0.08
C SER A 302 -14.52 -12.18 -1.38
N LEU A 303 -13.23 -11.89 -1.28
CA LEU A 303 -12.27 -11.95 -2.40
C LEU A 303 -12.06 -13.37 -2.95
N SER A 304 -12.43 -14.39 -2.17
CA SER A 304 -12.39 -15.78 -2.60
C SER A 304 -13.60 -16.20 -3.45
N LYS A 305 -14.56 -15.30 -3.67
CA LYS A 305 -15.78 -15.55 -4.49
C LYS A 305 -15.76 -14.67 -5.75
N PRO A 306 -16.30 -15.16 -6.88
CA PRO A 306 -16.26 -14.42 -8.15
C PRO A 306 -16.90 -13.03 -8.05
N MET A 307 -18.00 -12.89 -7.28
CA MET A 307 -18.69 -11.62 -7.13
C MET A 307 -17.86 -10.59 -6.35
N GLY A 308 -17.28 -10.98 -5.22
CA GLY A 308 -16.42 -10.10 -4.44
C GLY A 308 -15.16 -9.71 -5.23
N LEU A 309 -14.58 -10.65 -5.99
CA LEU A 309 -13.45 -10.38 -6.85
C LEU A 309 -13.78 -9.37 -7.97
N THR A 310 -14.99 -9.45 -8.56
CA THR A 310 -15.45 -8.48 -9.55
C THR A 310 -15.64 -7.10 -8.93
N ILE A 311 -16.26 -7.00 -7.75
CA ILE A 311 -16.39 -5.73 -7.02
C ILE A 311 -15.02 -5.13 -6.71
N TYR A 312 -14.08 -5.95 -6.25
CA TYR A 312 -12.71 -5.53 -5.98
C TYR A 312 -12.00 -4.99 -7.22
N ALA A 313 -12.15 -5.68 -8.37
CA ALA A 313 -11.60 -5.23 -9.64
C ALA A 313 -12.18 -3.87 -10.06
N VAL A 314 -13.51 -3.70 -9.99
CA VAL A 314 -14.18 -2.43 -10.31
C VAL A 314 -13.74 -1.31 -9.38
N LEU A 315 -13.67 -1.56 -8.07
CA LEU A 315 -13.18 -0.58 -7.10
C LEU A 315 -11.74 -0.19 -7.37
N THR A 316 -10.87 -1.15 -7.68
CA THR A 316 -9.46 -0.87 -8.03
C THR A 316 -9.36 0.03 -9.24
N VAL A 317 -10.15 -0.21 -10.30
CA VAL A 317 -10.20 0.67 -11.48
C VAL A 317 -10.69 2.06 -11.10
N LEU A 318 -11.82 2.17 -10.40
CA LEU A 318 -12.38 3.46 -9.96
C LEU A 318 -11.37 4.27 -9.14
N PHE A 319 -10.74 3.64 -8.15
CA PHE A 319 -9.73 4.31 -7.33
C PHE A 319 -8.46 4.66 -8.09
N THR A 320 -8.10 3.90 -9.13
CA THR A 320 -6.94 4.25 -9.95
C THR A 320 -7.19 5.54 -10.73
N PHE A 321 -8.36 5.69 -11.35
CA PHE A 321 -8.74 6.94 -12.02
C PHE A 321 -8.80 8.09 -11.03
N PHE A 322 -9.53 7.88 -9.94
CA PHE A 322 -9.69 8.86 -8.87
C PHE A 322 -8.35 9.37 -8.32
N TYR A 323 -7.47 8.45 -7.98
CA TYR A 323 -6.19 8.80 -7.37
C TYR A 323 -5.21 9.40 -8.37
N THR A 324 -5.29 9.02 -9.64
CA THR A 324 -4.48 9.63 -10.70
C THR A 324 -4.83 11.11 -10.88
N ASP A 325 -6.12 11.45 -10.87
CA ASP A 325 -6.58 12.84 -10.97
C ASP A 325 -6.15 13.69 -9.75
N LEU A 326 -6.07 13.08 -8.56
CA LEU A 326 -5.55 13.74 -7.36
C LEU A 326 -4.04 13.98 -7.39
N GLN A 327 -3.30 12.99 -7.91
CA GLN A 327 -1.84 13.00 -7.88
C GLN A 327 -1.25 13.88 -8.97
N VAL A 328 -1.87 13.91 -10.13
CA VAL A 328 -1.40 14.63 -11.31
C VAL A 328 -2.44 15.66 -11.74
N ASP A 329 -2.19 16.91 -11.39
CA ASP A 329 -3.04 18.05 -11.78
C ASP A 329 -2.58 18.63 -13.12
N PRO A 330 -3.33 18.38 -14.23
CA PRO A 330 -2.96 18.88 -15.56
C PRO A 330 -2.94 20.40 -15.65
N GLU A 331 -3.76 21.08 -14.85
CA GLU A 331 -3.84 22.54 -14.81
C GLU A 331 -2.57 23.15 -14.25
N ARG A 332 -2.13 22.65 -13.09
CA ARG A 332 -0.86 23.06 -12.47
C ARG A 332 0.33 22.79 -13.36
N ILE A 333 0.34 21.64 -14.06
CA ILE A 333 1.45 21.31 -14.99
C ILE A 333 1.45 22.29 -16.15
N ALA A 334 0.30 22.58 -16.76
CA ALA A 334 0.19 23.52 -17.88
C ALA A 334 0.59 24.96 -17.46
N GLU A 335 0.18 25.39 -16.25
CA GLU A 335 0.54 26.70 -15.70
C GLU A 335 2.06 26.77 -15.41
N ASN A 336 2.65 25.74 -14.83
CA ASN A 336 4.09 25.69 -14.56
C ASN A 336 4.92 25.70 -15.85
N LEU A 337 4.48 24.98 -16.89
CA LEU A 337 5.12 25.02 -18.21
C LEU A 337 5.06 26.43 -18.78
N GLY A 338 3.89 27.11 -18.71
CA GLY A 338 3.74 28.50 -19.15
C GLY A 338 4.66 29.47 -18.39
N LYS A 339 4.73 29.35 -17.06
CA LYS A 339 5.60 30.19 -16.21
C LYS A 339 7.09 29.98 -16.47
N SER A 340 7.49 28.76 -16.85
CA SER A 340 8.89 28.44 -17.19
C SER A 340 9.23 28.71 -18.66
N GLY A 341 8.32 29.29 -19.45
CA GLY A 341 8.54 29.51 -20.88
C GLY A 341 8.67 28.22 -21.70
N ALA A 342 8.15 27.11 -21.17
CA ALA A 342 8.15 25.83 -21.85
C ALA A 342 6.80 25.57 -22.53
N TYR A 343 6.82 24.94 -23.69
CA TYR A 343 5.62 24.57 -24.44
C TYR A 343 5.75 23.19 -25.06
N ILE A 344 4.63 22.58 -25.35
CA ILE A 344 4.56 21.32 -26.09
C ILE A 344 4.49 21.65 -27.59
N PRO A 345 5.39 21.12 -28.46
CA PRO A 345 5.38 21.40 -29.88
C PRO A 345 4.02 21.10 -30.51
N GLY A 346 3.48 22.08 -31.26
CA GLY A 346 2.19 21.95 -31.93
C GLY A 346 0.95 22.21 -31.04
N ILE A 347 1.12 22.59 -29.77
CA ILE A 347 0.01 22.88 -28.84
C ILE A 347 0.20 24.27 -28.25
N ARG A 348 -0.87 25.08 -28.24
CA ARG A 348 -0.83 26.43 -27.67
C ARG A 348 -0.69 26.34 -26.15
N PRO A 349 0.19 27.18 -25.52
CA PRO A 349 0.29 27.28 -24.07
C PRO A 349 -1.04 27.68 -23.43
N GLY A 350 -1.32 27.16 -22.22
CA GLY A 350 -2.53 27.46 -21.46
C GLY A 350 -3.59 26.35 -21.56
N ASN A 351 -4.85 26.71 -21.84
CA ASN A 351 -5.99 25.78 -21.82
C ASN A 351 -5.87 24.60 -22.81
N GLU A 352 -5.27 24.80 -23.97
CA GLU A 352 -5.07 23.71 -24.94
C GLU A 352 -4.07 22.69 -24.39
N THR A 353 -2.99 23.15 -23.74
CA THR A 353 -2.01 22.30 -23.06
C THR A 353 -2.66 21.50 -21.93
N LYS A 354 -3.52 22.13 -21.10
CA LYS A 354 -4.31 21.46 -20.05
C LYS A 354 -5.17 20.34 -20.65
N THR A 355 -5.93 20.65 -21.70
CA THR A 355 -6.85 19.70 -22.37
C THR A 355 -6.07 18.51 -22.97
N TYR A 356 -4.94 18.79 -23.61
CA TYR A 356 -4.07 17.76 -24.15
C TYR A 356 -3.51 16.84 -23.07
N LEU A 357 -2.96 17.42 -21.99
CA LEU A 357 -2.41 16.67 -20.86
C LEU A 357 -3.49 15.80 -20.21
N LYS A 358 -4.70 16.33 -20.00
CA LYS A 358 -5.84 15.56 -19.46
C LYS A 358 -6.19 14.36 -20.35
N LYS A 359 -6.23 14.58 -21.67
CA LYS A 359 -6.49 13.49 -22.63
C LYS A 359 -5.42 12.41 -22.62
N VAL A 360 -4.14 12.81 -22.52
CA VAL A 360 -3.01 11.87 -22.44
C VAL A 360 -3.07 11.11 -21.13
N LEU A 361 -3.28 11.80 -19.99
CA LEU A 361 -3.43 11.20 -18.67
C LEU A 361 -4.52 10.14 -18.64
N ASN A 362 -5.73 10.47 -19.11
CA ASN A 362 -6.84 9.52 -19.13
C ASN A 362 -6.50 8.25 -19.91
N ARG A 363 -5.83 8.38 -21.06
CA ARG A 363 -5.42 7.21 -21.87
C ARG A 363 -4.36 6.36 -21.18
N ILE A 364 -3.41 6.99 -20.48
CA ILE A 364 -2.37 6.28 -19.74
C ILE A 364 -2.99 5.60 -18.51
N THR A 365 -3.91 6.27 -17.83
CA THR A 365 -4.60 5.73 -16.64
C THR A 365 -5.41 4.48 -16.98
N VAL A 366 -6.04 4.39 -18.17
CA VAL A 366 -6.71 3.15 -18.59
C VAL A 366 -5.74 1.97 -18.62
N LEU A 367 -4.54 2.16 -19.19
CA LEU A 367 -3.51 1.11 -19.21
C LEU A 367 -3.00 0.78 -17.81
N GLY A 368 -2.76 1.82 -16.99
CA GLY A 368 -2.36 1.68 -15.60
C GLY A 368 -3.39 0.93 -14.77
N ALA A 369 -4.67 1.29 -14.88
CA ALA A 369 -5.77 0.66 -14.17
C ALA A 369 -5.96 -0.81 -14.59
N ALA A 370 -5.90 -1.10 -15.89
CA ALA A 370 -5.98 -2.48 -16.39
C ALA A 370 -4.83 -3.35 -15.84
N GLY A 371 -3.59 -2.84 -15.89
CA GLY A 371 -2.42 -3.56 -15.38
C GLY A 371 -2.46 -3.75 -13.87
N LEU A 372 -2.84 -2.72 -13.09
CA LEU A 372 -3.00 -2.81 -11.64
C LEU A 372 -4.07 -3.82 -11.25
N THR A 373 -5.24 -3.75 -11.89
CA THR A 373 -6.36 -4.67 -11.63
C THR A 373 -5.98 -6.10 -11.99
N PHE A 374 -5.29 -6.31 -13.11
CA PHE A 374 -4.80 -7.63 -13.51
C PHE A 374 -3.90 -8.24 -12.43
N VAL A 375 -2.91 -7.50 -11.96
CA VAL A 375 -2.01 -7.99 -10.91
C VAL A 375 -2.73 -8.17 -9.57
N ALA A 376 -3.66 -7.30 -9.21
CA ALA A 376 -4.43 -7.38 -7.97
C ALA A 376 -5.37 -8.60 -7.93
N VAL A 377 -5.91 -9.01 -9.09
CA VAL A 377 -6.89 -10.10 -9.21
C VAL A 377 -6.23 -11.48 -9.36
N ILE A 378 -5.09 -11.58 -10.04
CA ILE A 378 -4.38 -12.85 -10.32
C ILE A 378 -4.20 -13.73 -9.07
N PRO A 379 -3.73 -13.22 -7.92
CA PRO A 379 -3.50 -14.06 -6.75
C PRO A 379 -4.75 -14.71 -6.20
N TYR A 380 -5.91 -14.10 -6.40
CA TYR A 380 -7.20 -14.63 -5.97
C TYR A 380 -7.81 -15.59 -7.00
N LEU A 381 -7.51 -15.40 -8.29
CA LEU A 381 -7.93 -16.33 -9.34
C LEU A 381 -7.21 -17.68 -9.26
N LEU A 382 -5.97 -17.68 -8.79
CA LEU A 382 -5.16 -18.91 -8.73
C LEU A 382 -5.78 -20.03 -7.90
N PRO A 383 -6.18 -19.80 -6.64
CA PRO A 383 -6.85 -20.83 -5.85
C PRO A 383 -8.21 -21.25 -6.40
N MET A 384 -8.87 -20.39 -7.20
CA MET A 384 -10.14 -20.72 -7.84
C MET A 384 -9.98 -21.68 -9.03
N VAL A 385 -8.83 -21.59 -9.73
CA VAL A 385 -8.54 -22.41 -10.93
C VAL A 385 -7.68 -23.63 -10.59
N THR A 386 -6.91 -23.55 -9.53
CA THR A 386 -6.02 -24.63 -9.06
C THR A 386 -6.48 -25.11 -7.70
N SER A 387 -6.14 -26.35 -7.32
CA SER A 387 -6.41 -26.91 -5.99
C SER A 387 -5.50 -26.34 -4.89
N LEU A 388 -4.95 -25.14 -5.08
CA LEU A 388 -4.08 -24.49 -4.12
C LEU A 388 -4.88 -23.92 -2.93
N PRO A 389 -4.36 -24.00 -1.69
CA PRO A 389 -5.01 -23.42 -0.52
C PRO A 389 -5.24 -21.90 -0.69
N SER A 390 -6.37 -21.41 -0.19
CA SER A 390 -6.72 -19.99 -0.22
C SER A 390 -5.72 -19.08 0.52
N SER A 391 -4.93 -19.64 1.44
CA SER A 391 -3.83 -18.96 2.12
C SER A 391 -2.72 -18.45 1.17
N ILE A 392 -2.62 -19.04 -0.03
CA ILE A 392 -1.66 -18.62 -1.06
C ILE A 392 -2.08 -17.30 -1.75
N SER A 393 -3.40 -17.06 -1.86
CA SER A 393 -3.93 -15.85 -2.50
C SER A 393 -3.49 -14.56 -1.80
N ILE A 394 -3.25 -14.65 -0.49
CA ILE A 394 -2.96 -13.51 0.36
C ILE A 394 -1.57 -12.89 0.07
N GLY A 395 -0.61 -13.72 -0.37
CA GLY A 395 0.73 -13.24 -0.71
C GLY A 395 0.79 -12.32 -1.94
N GLY A 396 -0.18 -12.42 -2.84
CA GLY A 396 -0.12 -11.72 -4.14
C GLY A 396 -0.32 -10.21 -4.07
N THR A 397 -1.29 -9.72 -3.28
CA THR A 397 -1.46 -8.27 -3.08
C THR A 397 -0.28 -7.67 -2.32
N GLY A 398 0.32 -8.43 -1.41
CA GLY A 398 1.54 -8.04 -0.72
C GLY A 398 2.71 -7.77 -1.67
N ILE A 399 2.85 -8.55 -2.77
CA ILE A 399 3.91 -8.33 -3.77
C ILE A 399 3.80 -6.95 -4.42
N ILE A 400 2.59 -6.54 -4.80
CA ILE A 400 2.36 -5.24 -5.44
C ILE A 400 2.84 -4.13 -4.51
N ILE A 401 2.47 -4.22 -3.23
CA ILE A 401 2.85 -3.24 -2.22
C ILE A 401 4.37 -3.26 -2.01
N VAL A 402 4.96 -4.43 -1.88
CA VAL A 402 6.42 -4.59 -1.66
C VAL A 402 7.20 -4.01 -2.83
N VAL A 403 6.85 -4.36 -4.07
CA VAL A 403 7.56 -3.86 -5.25
C VAL A 403 7.33 -2.36 -5.44
N GLY A 404 6.09 -1.89 -5.29
CA GLY A 404 5.76 -0.47 -5.43
C GLY A 404 6.49 0.41 -4.43
N VAL A 405 6.48 0.04 -3.15
CA VAL A 405 7.19 0.77 -2.09
C VAL A 405 8.70 0.73 -2.29
N ALA A 406 9.26 -0.43 -2.69
CA ALA A 406 10.68 -0.55 -2.99
C ALA A 406 11.09 0.37 -4.16
N MET A 407 10.30 0.41 -5.23
CA MET A 407 10.55 1.27 -6.39
C MET A 407 10.42 2.75 -6.05
N GLU A 408 9.40 3.14 -5.28
CA GLU A 408 9.22 4.51 -4.83
C GLU A 408 10.39 4.97 -3.96
N THR A 409 10.80 4.15 -3.00
CA THR A 409 11.94 4.39 -2.11
C THR A 409 13.24 4.53 -2.91
N MET A 410 13.48 3.66 -3.90
CA MET A 410 14.64 3.73 -4.79
C MET A 410 14.65 5.01 -5.64
N ASN A 411 13.50 5.44 -6.14
CA ASN A 411 13.39 6.68 -6.92
C ASN A 411 13.65 7.92 -6.07
N GLN A 412 13.18 7.94 -4.81
CA GLN A 412 13.49 9.01 -3.87
C GLN A 412 14.99 9.07 -3.54
N LEU A 413 15.62 7.92 -3.32
CA LEU A 413 17.07 7.83 -3.08
C LEU A 413 17.88 8.34 -4.26
N LYS A 414 17.50 7.96 -5.49
CA LYS A 414 18.14 8.45 -6.72
C LYS A 414 18.02 9.98 -6.84
N GLY A 415 16.81 10.52 -6.57
CA GLY A 415 16.58 11.97 -6.58
C GLY A 415 17.47 12.72 -5.60
N GLN A 416 17.59 12.22 -4.37
CA GLN A 416 18.48 12.82 -3.36
C GLN A 416 19.98 12.74 -3.73
N LEU A 417 20.39 11.68 -4.39
CA LEU A 417 21.78 11.52 -4.85
C LEU A 417 22.10 12.51 -5.98
N THR A 418 21.20 12.68 -6.94
CA THR A 418 21.36 13.60 -8.07
C THR A 418 21.42 15.05 -7.61
N GLN A 419 20.53 15.47 -6.69
CA GLN A 419 20.56 16.83 -6.14
C GLN A 419 21.90 17.17 -5.50
N LYS A 420 22.55 16.23 -4.81
CA LYS A 420 23.86 16.46 -4.17
C LYS A 420 25.03 16.47 -5.12
N GLN A 421 24.96 15.74 -6.23
CA GLN A 421 26.01 15.82 -7.26
C GLN A 421 26.06 17.21 -7.91
N TYR A 422 24.89 17.86 -8.10
CA TYR A 422 24.85 19.24 -8.61
C TYR A 422 25.41 20.26 -7.61
N HIS A 423 25.19 20.10 -6.30
CA HIS A 423 25.79 20.97 -5.28
C HIS A 423 27.32 20.81 -5.15
N GLY A 424 27.86 19.62 -5.46
CA GLY A 424 29.31 19.37 -5.42
C GLY A 424 30.10 20.00 -6.57
N PHE A 425 29.46 20.52 -7.61
CA PHE A 425 30.09 21.25 -8.70
C PHE A 425 30.14 22.79 -8.47
N LEU A 426 29.47 23.26 -7.42
CA LEU A 426 29.40 24.70 -7.08
C LEU A 426 30.26 25.10 -5.89
N ASN A 427 30.97 24.15 -5.28
CA ASN A 427 32.06 24.31 -4.31
C ASN A 427 33.35 23.74 -4.92
#